data_ba6715cbd5f366c57c35cb97e7ecf769
#
_entry.id   ba6715cbd5f366c57c35cb97e7ecf769
#
_cell.length_a   1.000
_cell.length_b   1.000
_cell.length_c   1.000
_cell.angle_alpha   90.00
_cell.angle_beta   90.00
_cell.angle_gamma   90.00
#
_symmetry.space_group_name_H-M   'P 1'
#
loop_
_entity.id
_entity.type
_entity.pdbx_description
1 polymer ?
#
loop_
_entity_poly.entity_id
_entity_poly.type
_entity_poly.pdbx_seq_one_letter_code
_entity_poly.pdbx_strand_id
1 'polypeptide(L)'
;MPDDELGRPAAAAARRLSGLGDLLSAPTTAPALVVAAVVHAELATMGAFAVGAGVVGRAAGRLTMVGRGLDPTAVSVPEVGHVELGREAYEAALAGYRGGAVDDIARWVVHCADAVVLGAREGVAICESLQRGA
;
A
#
# COMPACT_ATOMS: atom_id res chain seq x y z
N MET A 1 25.78 -3.62 -20.59
CA MET A 1 25.39 -3.56 -19.17
C MET A 1 25.61 -4.94 -18.57
N PRO A 2 26.39 -5.05 -17.51
CA PRO A 2 26.56 -6.35 -16.87
C PRO A 2 25.21 -6.76 -16.26
N ASP A 3 24.81 -8.00 -16.49
CA ASP A 3 23.57 -8.61 -16.02
C ASP A 3 23.43 -8.66 -14.47
N ASP A 4 24.41 -8.19 -13.73
CA ASP A 4 24.47 -8.24 -12.27
C ASP A 4 23.80 -7.05 -11.56
N GLU A 5 23.42 -5.99 -12.27
CA GLU A 5 22.77 -4.82 -11.66
C GLU A 5 21.23 -4.89 -11.62
N LEU A 6 20.63 -5.82 -12.34
CA LEU A 6 19.17 -5.92 -12.48
C LEU A 6 18.47 -6.73 -11.39
N GLY A 7 19.17 -7.30 -10.43
CA GLY A 7 18.54 -8.24 -9.51
C GLY A 7 18.82 -8.09 -8.02
N ARG A 8 19.74 -7.24 -7.58
CA ARG A 8 20.07 -7.11 -6.16
C ARG A 8 19.67 -5.73 -5.62
N PRO A 9 18.74 -5.67 -4.67
CA PRO A 9 18.46 -4.42 -3.98
C PRO A 9 19.73 -3.91 -3.30
N ALA A 10 19.91 -2.58 -3.26
CA ALA A 10 20.96 -1.97 -2.45
C ALA A 10 20.90 -2.49 -1.01
N ALA A 11 22.03 -2.57 -0.31
CA ALA A 11 22.10 -3.13 1.05
C ALA A 11 21.09 -2.48 2.02
N ALA A 12 20.82 -1.17 1.87
CA ALA A 12 19.83 -0.46 2.67
C ALA A 12 18.40 -0.94 2.35
N ALA A 13 18.07 -1.17 1.08
CA ALA A 13 16.78 -1.70 0.66
C ALA A 13 16.57 -3.14 1.14
N ALA A 14 17.63 -3.97 1.07
CA ALA A 14 17.58 -5.33 1.58
C ALA A 14 17.33 -5.38 3.09
N ARG A 15 17.94 -4.47 3.87
CA ARG A 15 17.70 -4.35 5.33
C ARG A 15 16.26 -3.91 5.61
N ARG A 16 15.73 -2.94 4.87
CA ARG A 16 14.34 -2.49 5.03
C ARG A 16 13.35 -3.59 4.68
N LEU A 17 13.61 -4.34 3.63
CA LEU A 17 12.78 -5.48 3.23
C LEU A 17 12.77 -6.57 4.32
N SER A 18 13.92 -6.91 4.87
CA SER A 18 14.03 -7.85 5.99
C SER A 18 13.29 -7.35 7.23
N GLY A 19 13.45 -6.08 7.59
CA GLY A 19 12.73 -5.44 8.70
C GLY A 19 11.20 -5.44 8.49
N LEU A 20 10.75 -5.24 7.27
CA LEU A 20 9.34 -5.33 6.93
C LEU A 20 8.80 -6.76 7.09
N GLY A 21 9.58 -7.76 6.68
CA GLY A 21 9.25 -9.18 6.89
C GLY A 21 9.12 -9.52 8.38
N ASP A 22 10.05 -9.03 9.20
CA ASP A 22 10.01 -9.21 10.65
C ASP A 22 8.77 -8.54 11.27
N LEU A 23 8.44 -7.32 10.84
CA LEU A 23 7.26 -6.60 11.29
C LEU A 23 5.97 -7.37 10.96
N LEU A 24 5.86 -7.91 9.75
CA LEU A 24 4.68 -8.66 9.31
C LEU A 24 4.53 -10.01 10.02
N SER A 25 5.63 -10.60 10.47
CA SER A 25 5.67 -11.87 11.18
C SER A 25 5.45 -11.72 12.68
N ALA A 26 5.67 -10.53 13.24
CA ALA A 26 5.51 -10.26 14.66
C ALA A 26 4.03 -10.05 15.04
N PRO A 27 3.59 -10.48 16.23
CA PRO A 27 2.30 -10.11 16.76
C PRO A 27 2.17 -8.58 16.90
N THR A 28 1.01 -8.05 16.51
CA THR A 28 0.73 -6.62 16.63
C THR A 28 -0.74 -6.36 16.96
N THR A 29 -0.99 -5.31 17.73
CA THR A 29 -2.33 -4.76 17.98
C THR A 29 -2.66 -3.60 17.04
N ALA A 30 -1.75 -3.23 16.15
CA ALA A 30 -1.98 -2.18 15.17
C ALA A 30 -3.17 -2.52 14.25
N PRO A 31 -4.04 -1.55 13.94
CA PRO A 31 -5.13 -1.77 12.99
C PRO A 31 -4.62 -2.27 11.63
N ALA A 32 -5.37 -3.16 11.00
CA ALA A 32 -5.01 -3.74 9.70
C ALA A 32 -4.70 -2.66 8.64
N LEU A 33 -5.46 -1.57 8.63
CA LEU A 33 -5.24 -0.45 7.71
C LEU A 33 -3.88 0.22 7.92
N VAL A 34 -3.47 0.41 9.17
CA VAL A 34 -2.15 1.01 9.49
C VAL A 34 -1.04 0.10 8.98
N VAL A 35 -1.13 -1.19 9.24
CA VAL A 35 -0.14 -2.16 8.73
C VAL A 35 -0.11 -2.17 7.21
N ALA A 36 -1.25 -2.19 6.55
CA ALA A 36 -1.35 -2.13 5.09
C ALA A 36 -0.73 -0.85 4.51
N ALA A 37 -0.97 0.31 5.14
CA ALA A 37 -0.40 1.58 4.73
C ALA A 37 1.14 1.60 4.85
N VAL A 38 1.67 1.03 5.94
CA VAL A 38 3.12 0.91 6.15
C VAL A 38 3.74 -0.02 5.11
N VAL A 39 3.15 -1.20 4.87
CA VAL A 39 3.62 -2.15 3.85
C VAL A 39 3.65 -1.50 2.47
N HIS A 40 2.59 -0.81 2.11
CA HIS A 40 2.49 -0.08 0.84
C HIS A 40 3.63 0.95 0.69
N ALA A 41 3.79 1.83 1.66
CA ALA A 41 4.80 2.88 1.61
C ALA A 41 6.24 2.33 1.64
N GLU A 42 6.51 1.33 2.48
CA GLU A 42 7.83 0.71 2.55
C GLU A 42 8.24 0.13 1.20
N LEU A 43 7.39 -0.67 0.58
CA LEU A 43 7.69 -1.27 -0.72
C LEU A 43 7.77 -0.25 -1.85
N ALA A 44 6.95 0.80 -1.82
CA ALA A 44 6.98 1.86 -2.82
C ALA A 44 8.22 2.76 -2.73
N THR A 45 8.83 2.89 -1.52
CA THR A 45 9.90 3.88 -1.27
C THR A 45 11.26 3.30 -0.97
N MET A 46 11.37 2.00 -0.69
CA MET A 46 12.65 1.41 -0.26
C MET A 46 13.69 1.24 -1.38
N GLY A 47 13.29 1.38 -2.64
CA GLY A 47 14.21 1.24 -3.77
C GLY A 47 14.65 -0.20 -4.06
N ALA A 48 13.91 -1.19 -3.59
CA ALA A 48 14.20 -2.61 -3.83
C ALA A 48 13.92 -3.05 -5.26
N PHE A 49 13.10 -2.31 -5.99
CA PHE A 49 12.65 -2.65 -7.34
C PHE A 49 13.07 -1.56 -8.31
N ALA A 50 13.70 -1.93 -9.40
CA ALA A 50 14.10 -0.98 -10.46
C ALA A 50 12.86 -0.38 -11.16
N VAL A 51 11.81 -1.20 -11.33
CA VAL A 51 10.55 -0.82 -11.98
C VAL A 51 9.38 -1.43 -11.21
N GLY A 52 8.26 -0.73 -11.17
CA GLY A 52 7.02 -1.28 -10.63
C GLY A 52 6.88 -1.24 -9.11
N ALA A 53 7.74 -0.51 -8.39
CA ALA A 53 7.68 -0.39 -6.92
C ALA A 53 6.30 0.06 -6.43
N GLY A 54 5.66 1.01 -7.12
CA GLY A 54 4.31 1.47 -6.78
C GLY A 54 3.25 0.38 -6.94
N VAL A 55 3.35 -0.42 -7.99
CA VAL A 55 2.44 -1.56 -8.22
C VAL A 55 2.60 -2.61 -7.13
N VAL A 56 3.84 -2.97 -6.80
CA VAL A 56 4.15 -3.93 -5.73
C VAL A 56 3.65 -3.41 -4.39
N GLY A 57 3.87 -2.14 -4.07
CA GLY A 57 3.40 -1.51 -2.84
C GLY A 57 1.87 -1.57 -2.70
N ARG A 58 1.14 -1.19 -3.75
CA ARG A 58 -0.33 -1.23 -3.75
C ARG A 58 -0.87 -2.65 -3.62
N ALA A 59 -0.31 -3.59 -4.36
CA ALA A 59 -0.70 -5.00 -4.30
C ALA A 59 -0.45 -5.60 -2.91
N ALA A 60 0.70 -5.33 -2.32
CA ALA A 60 1.04 -5.82 -0.98
C ALA A 60 0.16 -5.19 0.11
N GLY A 61 -0.15 -3.90 0.02
CA GLY A 61 -1.10 -3.24 0.90
C GLY A 61 -2.48 -3.87 0.84
N ARG A 62 -2.98 -4.16 -0.35
CA ARG A 62 -4.26 -4.85 -0.57
C ARG A 62 -4.25 -6.26 0.01
N LEU A 63 -3.21 -7.04 -0.25
CA LEU A 63 -3.05 -8.38 0.33
C LEU A 63 -2.99 -8.35 1.86
N THR A 64 -2.39 -7.33 2.44
CA THR A 64 -2.36 -7.13 3.90
C THR A 64 -3.76 -6.91 4.47
N MET A 65 -4.59 -6.12 3.81
CA MET A 65 -5.99 -5.92 4.22
C MET A 65 -6.80 -7.21 4.16
N VAL A 66 -6.58 -8.03 3.13
CA VAL A 66 -7.21 -9.36 3.00
C VAL A 66 -6.74 -10.28 4.13
N GLY A 67 -5.43 -10.44 4.28
CA GLY A 67 -4.84 -11.38 5.24
C GLY A 67 -5.11 -11.02 6.69
N ARG A 68 -5.30 -9.74 7.01
CA ARG A 68 -5.61 -9.25 8.37
C ARG A 68 -7.09 -9.03 8.63
N GLY A 69 -7.95 -9.44 7.70
CA GLY A 69 -9.40 -9.51 7.90
C GLY A 69 -10.15 -8.18 7.79
N LEU A 70 -9.50 -7.11 7.30
CA LEU A 70 -10.19 -5.85 7.04
C LEU A 70 -11.11 -5.95 5.81
N ASP A 71 -10.61 -6.57 4.76
CA ASP A 71 -11.35 -6.81 3.52
C ASP A 71 -11.08 -8.24 3.01
N PRO A 72 -11.58 -9.27 3.71
CA PRO A 72 -11.19 -10.65 3.48
C PRO A 72 -11.58 -11.19 2.10
N THR A 73 -12.57 -10.60 1.45
CA THR A 73 -13.04 -10.98 0.11
C THR A 73 -12.57 -10.04 -0.98
N ALA A 74 -11.70 -9.08 -0.65
CA ALA A 74 -11.14 -8.10 -1.60
C ALA A 74 -12.19 -7.33 -2.41
N VAL A 75 -13.26 -6.89 -1.76
CA VAL A 75 -14.34 -6.10 -2.38
C VAL A 75 -13.92 -4.65 -2.62
N SER A 76 -13.14 -4.07 -1.70
CA SER A 76 -12.62 -2.72 -1.88
C SER A 76 -11.61 -2.65 -3.02
N VAL A 77 -11.63 -1.54 -3.76
CA VAL A 77 -10.69 -1.24 -4.85
C VAL A 77 -9.92 0.04 -4.49
N PRO A 78 -8.94 -0.03 -3.58
CA PRO A 78 -8.19 1.15 -3.12
C PRO A 78 -7.49 1.90 -4.24
N GLU A 79 -7.14 1.22 -5.32
CA GLU A 79 -6.53 1.80 -6.51
C GLU A 79 -7.43 2.88 -7.14
N VAL A 80 -8.74 2.64 -7.19
CA VAL A 80 -9.72 3.64 -7.64
C VAL A 80 -9.74 4.83 -6.68
N GLY A 81 -9.69 4.56 -5.39
CA GLY A 81 -9.60 5.61 -4.37
C GLY A 81 -8.37 6.50 -4.56
N HIS A 82 -7.21 5.92 -4.81
CA HIS A 82 -5.99 6.69 -5.10
C HIS A 82 -6.12 7.54 -6.38
N VAL A 83 -6.77 7.02 -7.41
CA VAL A 83 -7.04 7.77 -8.65
C VAL A 83 -7.97 8.95 -8.36
N GLU A 84 -9.03 8.76 -7.59
CA GLU A 84 -9.97 9.84 -7.22
C GLU A 84 -9.32 10.92 -6.36
N LEU A 85 -8.46 10.55 -5.41
CA LEU A 85 -7.70 11.52 -4.59
C LEU A 85 -6.67 12.29 -5.42
N GLY A 86 -6.23 11.72 -6.53
CA GLY A 86 -5.31 12.33 -7.47
C GLY A 86 -3.87 11.92 -7.25
N ARG A 87 -3.14 11.87 -8.36
CA ARG A 87 -1.73 11.49 -8.40
C ARG A 87 -0.85 12.41 -7.56
N GLU A 88 -1.08 13.70 -7.64
CA GLU A 88 -0.29 14.71 -6.92
C GLU A 88 -0.44 14.53 -5.40
N ALA A 89 -1.65 14.31 -4.90
CA ALA A 89 -1.91 14.05 -3.48
C ALA A 89 -1.24 12.74 -3.02
N TYR A 90 -1.29 11.70 -3.84
CA TYR A 90 -0.62 10.43 -3.58
C TYR A 90 0.90 10.59 -3.46
N GLU A 91 1.51 11.24 -4.44
CA GLU A 91 2.96 11.46 -4.48
C GLU A 91 3.44 12.34 -3.32
N ALA A 92 2.69 13.38 -2.97
CA ALA A 92 3.00 14.25 -1.83
C ALA A 92 2.91 13.51 -0.49
N ALA A 93 1.86 12.71 -0.29
CA ALA A 93 1.69 11.92 0.94
C ALA A 93 2.80 10.85 1.08
N LEU A 94 3.17 10.19 -0.01
CA LEU A 94 4.24 9.19 -0.03
C LEU A 94 5.61 9.82 0.22
N ALA A 95 5.88 10.99 -0.34
CA ALA A 95 7.10 11.75 -0.07
C ALA A 95 7.20 12.17 1.40
N GLY A 96 6.08 12.57 2.00
CA GLY A 96 5.99 12.85 3.44
C GLY A 96 6.34 11.63 4.29
N TYR A 97 5.79 10.48 3.98
CA TYR A 97 6.15 9.22 4.65
C TYR A 97 7.65 8.93 4.56
N ARG A 98 8.22 9.11 3.38
CA ARG A 98 9.67 8.91 3.14
C ARG A 98 10.53 9.83 4.01
N GLY A 99 10.07 11.03 4.31
CA GLY A 99 10.74 11.98 5.19
C GLY A 99 10.79 11.53 6.67
N GLY A 100 9.88 10.66 7.09
CA GLY A 100 9.91 9.98 8.37
C GLY A 100 9.38 10.77 9.57
N ALA A 101 8.87 12.00 9.39
CA ALA A 101 8.24 12.73 10.47
C ALA A 101 6.91 12.07 10.88
N VAL A 102 6.64 12.00 12.18
CA VAL A 102 5.46 11.31 12.72
C VAL A 102 4.15 11.83 12.12
N ASP A 103 4.01 13.15 12.02
CA ASP A 103 2.82 13.77 11.46
C ASP A 103 2.65 13.46 9.96
N ASP A 104 3.73 13.35 9.24
CA ASP A 104 3.71 13.02 7.81
C ASP A 104 3.39 11.54 7.59
N ILE A 105 3.88 10.67 8.47
CA ILE A 105 3.49 9.25 8.47
C ILE A 105 1.99 9.12 8.75
N ALA A 106 1.47 9.87 9.71
CA ALA A 106 0.05 9.90 10.02
C ALA A 106 -0.80 10.38 8.82
N ARG A 107 -0.35 11.42 8.11
CA ARG A 107 -1.02 11.90 6.89
C ARG A 107 -1.06 10.83 5.79
N TRP A 108 0.02 10.07 5.63
CA TRP A 108 0.03 8.95 4.70
C TRP A 108 -1.01 7.88 5.07
N VAL A 109 -1.10 7.53 6.35
CA VAL A 109 -2.10 6.57 6.83
C VAL A 109 -3.52 7.06 6.56
N VAL A 110 -3.80 8.34 6.83
CA VAL A 110 -5.11 8.96 6.53
C VAL A 110 -5.40 8.94 5.04
N HIS A 111 -4.42 9.28 4.20
CA HIS A 111 -4.56 9.20 2.74
C HIS A 111 -4.92 7.78 2.28
N CYS A 112 -4.29 6.76 2.83
CA CYS A 112 -4.63 5.36 2.54
C CYS A 112 -6.05 5.01 3.03
N ALA A 113 -6.45 5.51 4.19
CA ALA A 113 -7.81 5.31 4.72
C ALA A 113 -8.87 5.90 3.78
N ASP A 114 -8.65 7.11 3.30
CA ASP A 114 -9.55 7.78 2.35
C ASP A 114 -9.64 6.99 1.04
N ALA A 115 -8.51 6.49 0.52
CA ALA A 115 -8.48 5.66 -0.67
C ALA A 115 -9.25 4.34 -0.48
N VAL A 116 -9.13 3.72 0.69
CA VAL A 116 -9.90 2.49 1.02
C VAL A 116 -11.39 2.77 1.09
N VAL A 117 -11.81 3.88 1.70
CA VAL A 117 -13.23 4.27 1.77
C VAL A 117 -13.80 4.50 0.37
N LEU A 118 -13.12 5.27 -0.47
CA LEU A 118 -13.54 5.50 -1.86
C LEU A 118 -13.56 4.20 -2.65
N GLY A 119 -12.55 3.37 -2.49
CA GLY A 119 -12.47 2.06 -3.13
C GLY A 119 -13.55 1.08 -2.65
N ALA A 120 -13.95 1.16 -1.39
CA ALA A 120 -15.06 0.38 -0.86
C ALA A 120 -16.41 0.80 -1.46
N ARG A 121 -16.63 2.10 -1.63
CA ARG A 121 -17.83 2.62 -2.33
C ARG A 121 -17.92 2.11 -3.76
N GLU A 122 -16.81 2.12 -4.47
CA GLU A 122 -16.73 1.56 -5.83
C GLU A 122 -17.01 0.06 -5.83
N GLY A 123 -16.41 -0.69 -4.91
CA GLY A 123 -16.66 -2.13 -4.77
C GLY A 123 -18.14 -2.45 -4.52
N VAL A 124 -18.80 -1.69 -3.66
CA VAL A 124 -20.26 -1.83 -3.40
C VAL A 124 -21.05 -1.53 -4.68
N ALA A 125 -20.73 -0.46 -5.38
CA ALA A 125 -21.41 -0.08 -6.62
C ALA A 125 -21.29 -1.18 -7.70
N ILE A 126 -20.11 -1.80 -7.83
CA ILE A 126 -19.87 -2.93 -8.73
C ILE A 126 -20.74 -4.13 -8.32
N CYS A 127 -20.74 -4.50 -7.04
CA CYS A 127 -21.55 -5.62 -6.55
C CYS A 127 -23.06 -5.41 -6.77
N GLU A 128 -23.54 -4.21 -6.50
CA GLU A 128 -24.96 -3.86 -6.74
C GLU A 128 -25.30 -3.90 -8.23
N SER A 129 -24.41 -3.46 -9.09
CA SER A 129 -24.59 -3.54 -10.54
C SER A 129 -24.71 -4.98 -11.01
N LEU A 130 -23.80 -5.85 -10.54
CA LEU A 130 -23.83 -7.28 -10.85
C LEU A 130 -25.12 -7.96 -10.35
N GLN A 131 -25.60 -7.59 -9.16
CA GLN A 131 -26.86 -8.12 -8.62
C GLN A 131 -28.07 -7.71 -9.44
N ARG A 132 -28.06 -6.53 -10.05
CA ARG A 132 -29.11 -6.07 -10.97
C ARG A 132 -29.04 -6.70 -12.35
N GLY A 133 -28.00 -7.48 -12.66
CA GLY A 133 -27.82 -8.12 -13.95
C GLY A 133 -27.30 -7.19 -15.05
N ALA A 134 -26.60 -6.16 -14.64
CA ALA A 134 -25.98 -5.21 -15.56
C ALA A 134 -24.66 -5.74 -16.11
#